data_2c224c0d15f946ccbba92a0ab3371c74
#
_entry.id   2c224c0d15f946ccbba92a0ab3371c74
#
_cell.length_a   1.000
_cell.length_b   1.000
_cell.length_c   1.000
_cell.angle_alpha   90.00
_cell.angle_beta   90.00
_cell.angle_gamma   90.00
#
_symmetry.space_group_name_H-M   'P 1'
#
loop_
_entity.id
_entity.type
_entity.pdbx_description
1 polymer ?
#
loop_
_entity_poly.entity_id
_entity_poly.type
_entity_poly.pdbx_seq_one_letter_code
_entity_poly.pdbx_strand_id
1 'polypeptide(L)'
;WPRKTALLVLMAVFTIGNLACALAPNYWTLMAARVLTAFAHGTFFGVGSVVATSLVASDKKASAIAIMFTGLTVATILGVPFGTWLGQHFGWRATFWAVTLVGVVAFAIIALLVPASKDAPEAFNLREDLAVLKRGPVLAGLLTTVLGWVGVFAVFTYLAPLLTKVTGFSD
;
A
#
# COMPACT_ATOMS: atom_id res chain seq x y z
N TRP A 1 -5.04 4.90 19.33
CA TRP A 1 -3.58 5.12 19.25
C TRP A 1 -3.31 6.48 18.62
N PRO A 2 -2.25 7.20 19.04
CA PRO A 2 -1.84 8.43 18.35
C PRO A 2 -1.61 8.16 16.85
N ARG A 3 -2.09 9.04 16.00
CA ARG A 3 -2.06 8.85 14.53
C ARG A 3 -0.65 8.54 14.00
N LYS A 4 0.38 9.22 14.53
CA LYS A 4 1.78 8.93 14.21
C LYS A 4 2.18 7.50 14.56
N THR A 5 1.80 7.02 15.75
CA THR A 5 2.09 5.64 16.18
C THR A 5 1.40 4.63 15.27
N ALA A 6 0.17 4.88 14.85
CA ALA A 6 -0.53 4.02 13.90
C ALA A 6 0.20 3.93 12.55
N LEU A 7 0.67 5.06 12.01
CA LEU A 7 1.48 5.07 10.77
C LEU A 7 2.79 4.30 10.92
N LEU A 8 3.49 4.48 12.05
CA LEU A 8 4.74 3.76 12.32
C LEU A 8 4.52 2.25 12.46
N VAL A 9 3.48 1.84 13.16
CA VAL A 9 3.14 0.40 13.29
C VAL A 9 2.79 -0.19 11.93
N LEU A 10 1.96 0.48 11.13
CA LEU A 10 1.60 0.02 9.80
C LEU A 10 2.82 -0.07 8.87
N MET A 11 3.71 0.92 8.92
CA MET A 11 4.95 0.91 8.13
C MET A 11 5.91 -0.19 8.61
N ALA A 12 6.01 -0.44 9.92
CA ALA A 12 6.79 -1.55 10.46
C ALA A 12 6.23 -2.91 9.99
N VAL A 13 4.92 -3.12 10.08
CA VAL A 13 4.26 -4.35 9.60
C VAL A 13 4.47 -4.53 8.09
N PHE A 14 4.35 -3.46 7.31
CA PHE A 14 4.61 -3.48 5.87
C PHE A 14 6.07 -3.88 5.58
N THR A 15 7.02 -3.27 6.25
CA THR A 15 8.45 -3.51 6.06
C THR A 15 8.83 -4.95 6.46
N ILE A 16 8.39 -5.40 7.63
CA ILE A 16 8.62 -6.78 8.12
C ILE A 16 7.93 -7.80 7.19
N GLY A 17 6.73 -7.50 6.73
CA GLY A 17 6.00 -8.36 5.79
C GLY A 17 6.72 -8.49 4.44
N ASN A 18 7.31 -7.40 3.90
CA ASN A 18 8.12 -7.47 2.67
C ASN A 18 9.45 -8.21 2.91
N LEU A 19 10.06 -8.05 4.07
CA LEU A 19 11.23 -8.86 4.47
C LEU A 19 10.86 -10.35 4.52
N ALA A 20 9.71 -10.70 5.11
CA ALA A 20 9.21 -12.07 5.11
C ALA A 20 8.94 -12.59 3.70
N CYS A 21 8.45 -11.76 2.77
CA CYS A 21 8.33 -12.11 1.36
C CYS A 21 9.69 -12.41 0.72
N ALA A 22 10.71 -11.59 0.98
CA ALA A 22 12.06 -11.80 0.46
C ALA A 22 12.68 -13.12 0.95
N LEU A 23 12.38 -13.51 2.18
CA LEU A 23 12.88 -14.71 2.84
C LEU A 23 11.99 -15.94 2.66
N ALA A 24 10.84 -15.82 2.00
CA ALA A 24 9.86 -16.88 1.89
C ALA A 24 10.44 -18.16 1.23
N PRO A 25 10.41 -19.32 1.89
CA PRO A 25 10.94 -20.57 1.36
C PRO A 25 10.00 -21.23 0.34
N ASN A 26 8.71 -20.94 0.39
CA ASN A 26 7.69 -21.54 -0.46
C ASN A 26 6.55 -20.56 -0.76
N TYR A 27 5.66 -20.97 -1.68
CA TYR A 27 4.51 -20.17 -2.12
C TYR A 27 3.57 -19.79 -0.97
N TRP A 28 3.27 -20.70 -0.06
CA TRP A 28 2.29 -20.46 1.01
C TRP A 28 2.77 -19.42 2.02
N THR A 29 4.05 -19.48 2.39
CA THR A 29 4.65 -18.46 3.27
C THR A 29 4.72 -17.09 2.58
N LEU A 30 5.03 -17.07 1.28
CA LEU A 30 4.98 -15.84 0.48
C LEU A 30 3.56 -15.27 0.48
N MET A 31 2.54 -16.09 0.24
CA MET A 31 1.16 -15.65 0.19
C MET A 31 0.69 -15.11 1.55
N ALA A 32 1.02 -15.77 2.65
CA ALA A 32 0.70 -15.29 3.99
C ALA A 32 1.35 -13.93 4.28
N ALA A 33 2.62 -13.75 3.93
CA ALA A 33 3.31 -12.47 4.07
C ALA A 33 2.70 -11.37 3.18
N ARG A 34 2.25 -11.71 1.97
CA ARG A 34 1.54 -10.78 1.06
C ARG A 34 0.20 -10.34 1.61
N VAL A 35 -0.57 -11.24 2.22
CA VAL A 35 -1.83 -10.89 2.90
C VAL A 35 -1.56 -9.90 4.03
N LEU A 36 -0.55 -10.15 4.85
CA LEU A 36 -0.16 -9.24 5.93
C LEU A 36 0.22 -7.84 5.40
N THR A 37 1.06 -7.79 4.34
CA THR A 37 1.44 -6.51 3.73
C THR A 37 0.25 -5.78 3.10
N ALA A 38 -0.72 -6.50 2.53
CA ALA A 38 -1.91 -5.92 1.92
C ALA A 38 -2.79 -5.20 2.96
N PHE A 39 -3.00 -5.80 4.13
CA PHE A 39 -3.73 -5.14 5.23
C PHE A 39 -3.01 -3.88 5.70
N ALA A 40 -1.70 -3.93 5.91
CA ALA A 40 -0.92 -2.76 6.31
C ALA A 40 -0.99 -1.65 5.26
N HIS A 41 -0.86 -2.00 3.97
CA HIS A 41 -0.89 -1.08 2.86
C HIS A 41 -2.26 -0.38 2.72
N GLY A 42 -3.36 -1.13 2.73
CA GLY A 42 -4.70 -0.56 2.62
C GLY A 42 -5.04 0.38 3.78
N THR A 43 -4.72 -0.03 5.01
CA THR A 43 -4.95 0.78 6.21
C THR A 43 -4.07 2.03 6.22
N PHE A 44 -2.83 1.94 5.72
CA PHE A 44 -1.91 3.07 5.66
C PHE A 44 -2.45 4.23 4.82
N PHE A 45 -3.09 3.96 3.68
CA PHE A 45 -3.70 5.02 2.86
C PHE A 45 -4.85 5.73 3.59
N GLY A 46 -5.68 4.99 4.32
CA GLY A 46 -6.76 5.57 5.11
C GLY A 46 -6.23 6.48 6.23
N VAL A 47 -5.35 5.96 7.07
CA VAL A 47 -4.75 6.73 8.18
C VAL A 47 -3.90 7.89 7.63
N GLY A 48 -3.14 7.66 6.57
CA GLY A 48 -2.29 8.66 5.92
C GLY A 48 -3.08 9.84 5.39
N SER A 49 -4.26 9.61 4.77
CA SER A 49 -5.13 10.69 4.28
C SER A 49 -5.67 11.56 5.42
N VAL A 50 -6.04 10.95 6.53
CA VAL A 50 -6.47 11.68 7.74
C VAL A 50 -5.33 12.52 8.31
N VAL A 51 -4.12 11.97 8.40
CA VAL A 51 -2.93 12.70 8.87
C VAL A 51 -2.59 13.83 7.89
N ALA A 52 -2.51 13.57 6.60
CA ALA A 52 -2.19 14.57 5.59
C ALA A 52 -3.15 15.76 5.63
N THR A 53 -4.45 15.50 5.76
CA THR A 53 -5.47 16.54 5.85
C THR A 53 -5.48 17.28 7.18
N SER A 54 -4.99 16.69 8.26
CA SER A 54 -4.88 17.36 9.56
C SER A 54 -3.69 18.31 9.67
N LEU A 55 -2.71 18.19 8.79
CA LEU A 55 -1.50 19.05 8.78
C LEU A 55 -1.65 20.32 7.94
N VAL A 56 -2.78 20.50 7.27
CA VAL A 56 -3.02 21.62 6.36
C VAL A 56 -4.32 22.35 6.69
N ALA A 57 -4.43 23.61 6.24
CA ALA A 57 -5.67 24.38 6.36
C ALA A 57 -6.82 23.74 5.55
N SER A 58 -8.07 24.06 5.91
CA SER A 58 -9.27 23.42 5.36
C SER A 58 -9.41 23.54 3.83
N ASP A 59 -8.97 24.65 3.27
CA ASP A 59 -8.96 24.93 1.82
C ASP A 59 -7.89 24.13 1.07
N LYS A 60 -6.87 23.57 1.74
CA LYS A 60 -5.76 22.80 1.16
C LYS A 60 -5.88 21.28 1.32
N LYS A 61 -6.94 20.78 1.94
CA LYS A 61 -7.11 19.34 2.18
C LYS A 61 -7.11 18.51 0.91
N ALA A 62 -7.80 18.97 -0.15
CA ALA A 62 -7.81 18.28 -1.45
C ALA A 62 -6.40 18.22 -2.07
N SER A 63 -5.63 19.30 -1.97
CA SER A 63 -4.24 19.34 -2.45
C SER A 63 -3.33 18.38 -1.68
N ALA A 64 -3.48 18.28 -0.36
CA ALA A 64 -2.71 17.34 0.45
C ALA A 64 -2.96 15.88 0.05
N ILE A 65 -4.22 15.53 -0.20
CA ILE A 65 -4.60 14.20 -0.72
C ILE A 65 -4.02 13.98 -2.12
N ALA A 66 -4.11 14.97 -3.01
CA ALA A 66 -3.55 14.87 -4.36
C ALA A 66 -2.03 14.63 -4.34
N ILE A 67 -1.29 15.33 -3.48
CA ILE A 67 0.16 15.11 -3.31
C ILE A 67 0.45 13.69 -2.81
N MET A 68 -0.34 13.18 -1.87
CA MET A 68 -0.18 11.80 -1.39
C MET A 68 -0.37 10.79 -2.55
N PHE A 69 -1.39 10.97 -3.39
CA PHE A 69 -1.63 10.11 -4.56
C PHE A 69 -0.61 10.30 -5.69
N THR A 70 0.03 11.47 -5.79
CA THR A 70 1.17 11.67 -6.71
C THR A 70 2.31 10.68 -6.39
N GLY A 71 2.56 10.40 -5.12
CA GLY A 71 3.51 9.37 -4.71
C GLY A 71 3.18 7.98 -5.26
N LEU A 72 1.90 7.59 -5.28
CA LEU A 72 1.46 6.33 -5.88
C LEU A 72 1.70 6.31 -7.40
N THR A 73 1.42 7.42 -8.09
CA THR A 73 1.65 7.56 -9.52
C THR A 73 3.14 7.43 -9.87
N VAL A 74 4.01 8.15 -9.14
CA VAL A 74 5.46 8.05 -9.30
C VAL A 74 5.95 6.64 -9.02
N ALA A 75 5.47 5.99 -7.97
CA ALA A 75 5.80 4.60 -7.65
C ALA A 75 5.38 3.63 -8.77
N THR A 76 4.26 3.87 -9.43
CA THR A 76 3.81 3.03 -10.55
C THR A 76 4.67 3.27 -11.79
N ILE A 77 4.96 4.52 -12.15
CA ILE A 77 5.72 4.86 -13.35
C ILE A 77 7.20 4.42 -13.25
N LEU A 78 7.82 4.61 -12.10
CA LEU A 78 9.24 4.29 -11.90
C LEU A 78 9.46 2.94 -11.22
N GLY A 79 8.63 2.63 -10.22
CA GLY A 79 8.80 1.43 -9.40
C GLY A 79 8.49 0.14 -10.14
N VAL A 80 7.48 0.13 -11.01
CA VAL A 80 7.12 -1.08 -11.77
C VAL A 80 8.22 -1.47 -12.77
N PRO A 81 8.72 -0.57 -13.66
CA PRO A 81 9.82 -0.91 -14.56
C PRO A 81 11.10 -1.28 -13.82
N PHE A 82 11.46 -0.51 -12.78
CA PHE A 82 12.64 -0.80 -11.97
C PHE A 82 12.52 -2.14 -11.23
N GLY A 83 11.37 -2.42 -10.63
CA GLY A 83 11.10 -3.69 -9.95
C GLY A 83 11.13 -4.89 -10.91
N THR A 84 10.61 -4.73 -12.12
CA THR A 84 10.67 -5.74 -13.18
C THR A 84 12.11 -6.00 -13.59
N TRP A 85 12.87 -4.96 -13.89
CA TRP A 85 14.29 -5.05 -14.23
C TRP A 85 15.09 -5.75 -13.11
N LEU A 86 14.88 -5.36 -11.86
CA LEU A 86 15.55 -5.96 -10.71
C LEU A 86 15.20 -7.45 -10.56
N GLY A 87 13.92 -7.78 -10.74
CA GLY A 87 13.45 -9.16 -10.69
C GLY A 87 14.00 -10.05 -11.78
N GLN A 88 14.15 -9.53 -12.99
CA GLN A 88 14.72 -10.25 -14.14
C GLN A 88 16.23 -10.50 -13.99
N HIS A 89 16.99 -9.54 -13.47
CA HIS A 89 18.46 -9.65 -13.37
C HIS A 89 18.94 -10.35 -12.09
N PHE A 90 18.25 -10.14 -10.98
CA PHE A 90 18.68 -10.62 -9.65
C PHE A 90 17.68 -11.60 -8.99
N GLY A 91 16.62 -11.95 -9.73
CA GLY A 91 15.56 -12.81 -9.22
C GLY A 91 14.50 -12.05 -8.42
N TRP A 92 13.30 -12.62 -8.36
CA TRP A 92 12.11 -11.98 -7.77
C TRP A 92 12.28 -11.55 -6.29
N ARG A 93 13.14 -12.25 -5.54
CA ARG A 93 13.43 -11.90 -4.14
C ARG A 93 14.11 -10.54 -4.00
N ALA A 94 14.93 -10.16 -4.97
CA ALA A 94 15.61 -8.86 -4.97
C ALA A 94 14.63 -7.68 -4.97
N THR A 95 13.49 -7.83 -5.64
CA THR A 95 12.42 -6.83 -5.62
C THR A 95 11.87 -6.61 -4.20
N PHE A 96 11.65 -7.68 -3.44
CA PHE A 96 11.17 -7.56 -2.05
C PHE A 96 12.23 -6.98 -1.12
N TRP A 97 13.50 -7.27 -1.33
CA TRP A 97 14.60 -6.61 -0.61
C TRP A 97 14.64 -5.11 -0.88
N ALA A 98 14.49 -4.70 -2.13
CA ALA A 98 14.43 -3.27 -2.48
C ALA A 98 13.22 -2.58 -1.82
N VAL A 99 12.03 -3.21 -1.84
CA VAL A 99 10.83 -2.67 -1.17
C VAL A 99 11.04 -2.61 0.36
N THR A 100 11.70 -3.60 0.95
CA THR A 100 12.04 -3.58 2.38
C THR A 100 12.94 -2.39 2.73
N LEU A 101 13.97 -2.13 1.93
CA LEU A 101 14.86 -0.98 2.13
C LEU A 101 14.10 0.35 2.03
N VAL A 102 13.26 0.50 1.01
CA VAL A 102 12.38 1.68 0.86
C VAL A 102 11.45 1.81 2.06
N GLY A 103 10.90 0.70 2.57
CA GLY A 103 10.07 0.66 3.77
C GLY A 103 10.81 1.16 5.03
N VAL A 104 12.07 0.76 5.23
CA VAL A 104 12.91 1.26 6.33
C VAL A 104 13.14 2.76 6.21
N VAL A 105 13.45 3.26 5.02
CA VAL A 105 13.64 4.70 4.77
C VAL A 105 12.34 5.45 5.03
N ALA A 106 11.20 4.96 4.54
CA ALA A 106 9.90 5.56 4.78
C ALA A 106 9.53 5.57 6.27
N PHE A 107 9.81 4.48 7.00
CA PHE A 107 9.63 4.43 8.46
C PHE A 107 10.46 5.51 9.16
N ALA A 108 11.73 5.67 8.79
CA ALA A 108 12.60 6.70 9.36
C ALA A 108 12.07 8.12 9.06
N ILE A 109 11.63 8.37 7.83
CA ILE A 109 11.04 9.65 7.43
C ILE A 109 9.78 9.96 8.27
N ILE A 110 8.88 9.01 8.44
CA ILE A 110 7.67 9.18 9.26
C ILE A 110 8.06 9.45 10.73
N ALA A 111 9.02 8.69 11.26
CA ALA A 111 9.47 8.84 12.63
C ALA A 111 10.07 10.23 12.92
N LEU A 112 10.81 10.78 11.96
CA LEU A 112 11.51 12.05 12.11
C LEU A 112 10.65 13.26 11.75
N LEU A 113 9.87 13.19 10.67
CA LEU A 113 9.19 14.35 10.09
C LEU A 113 7.73 14.48 10.50
N VAL A 114 7.02 13.39 10.81
CA VAL A 114 5.62 13.48 11.22
C VAL A 114 5.54 13.92 12.69
N PRO A 115 4.90 15.05 13.01
CA PRO A 115 4.76 15.50 14.38
C PRO A 115 3.91 14.53 15.21
N ALA A 116 4.22 14.41 16.49
CA ALA A 116 3.36 13.67 17.41
C ALA A 116 2.03 14.43 17.57
N SER A 117 0.92 13.80 17.23
CA SER A 117 -0.41 14.37 17.45
C SER A 117 -0.69 14.38 18.96
N LYS A 118 -1.14 15.53 19.47
CA LYS A 118 -1.63 15.67 20.85
C LYS A 118 -3.11 15.29 20.98
N ASP A 119 -3.75 14.91 19.88
CA ASP A 119 -5.15 14.53 19.87
C ASP A 119 -5.35 13.30 20.75
N ALA A 120 -6.34 13.36 21.63
CA ALA A 120 -6.74 12.21 22.42
C ALA A 120 -7.08 11.05 21.48
N PRO A 121 -6.67 9.82 21.78
CA PRO A 121 -7.07 8.66 20.99
C PRO A 121 -8.59 8.59 20.96
N GLU A 122 -9.18 8.61 19.77
CA GLU A 122 -10.60 8.25 19.63
C GLU A 122 -10.80 6.86 20.24
N ALA A 123 -11.83 6.72 21.05
CA ALA A 123 -12.16 5.45 21.67
C ALA A 123 -12.43 4.42 20.56
N PHE A 124 -11.56 3.43 20.43
CA PHE A 124 -11.70 2.36 19.45
C PHE A 124 -12.80 1.41 19.91
N ASN A 125 -13.91 1.40 19.20
CA ASN A 125 -15.03 0.50 19.43
C ASN A 125 -15.17 -0.48 18.25
N LEU A 126 -14.45 -1.59 18.33
CA LEU A 126 -14.41 -2.62 17.29
C LEU A 126 -15.81 -3.06 16.83
N ARG A 127 -16.77 -3.12 17.76
CA ARG A 127 -18.14 -3.56 17.44
C ARG A 127 -18.89 -2.54 16.59
N GLU A 128 -18.72 -1.26 16.88
CA GLU A 128 -19.34 -0.17 16.11
C GLU A 128 -18.67 -0.01 14.76
N ASP A 129 -17.35 -0.09 14.72
CA ASP A 129 -16.55 0.00 13.48
C ASP A 129 -16.90 -1.16 12.53
N LEU A 130 -17.00 -2.39 13.04
CA LEU A 130 -17.45 -3.54 12.25
C LEU A 130 -18.92 -3.46 11.82
N ALA A 131 -19.78 -2.81 12.60
CA ALA A 131 -21.17 -2.61 12.22
C ALA A 131 -21.32 -1.67 11.01
N VAL A 132 -20.40 -0.72 10.83
CA VAL A 132 -20.37 0.15 9.66
C VAL A 132 -20.13 -0.65 8.37
N LEU A 133 -19.29 -1.69 8.42
CA LEU A 133 -19.03 -2.57 7.27
C LEU A 133 -20.26 -3.35 6.81
N LYS A 134 -21.26 -3.54 7.68
CA LYS A 134 -22.52 -4.24 7.33
C LYS A 134 -23.54 -3.33 6.64
N ARG A 135 -23.27 -2.02 6.53
CA ARG A 135 -24.17 -1.08 5.85
C ARG A 135 -24.11 -1.29 4.35
N GLY A 136 -25.26 -1.44 3.69
CA GLY A 136 -25.37 -1.71 2.25
C GLY A 136 -24.56 -0.74 1.36
N PRO A 137 -24.65 0.59 1.54
CA PRO A 137 -23.85 1.54 0.77
C PRO A 137 -22.33 1.37 0.94
N VAL A 138 -21.88 1.00 2.17
CA VAL A 138 -20.45 0.76 2.45
C VAL A 138 -19.99 -0.51 1.73
N LEU A 139 -20.76 -1.59 1.81
CA LEU A 139 -20.48 -2.83 1.07
C LEU A 139 -20.46 -2.61 -0.43
N ALA A 140 -21.41 -1.86 -0.98
CA ALA A 140 -21.45 -1.53 -2.40
C ALA A 140 -20.20 -0.75 -2.83
N GLY A 141 -19.80 0.26 -2.05
CA GLY A 141 -18.57 1.01 -2.30
C GLY A 141 -17.31 0.14 -2.25
N LEU A 142 -17.22 -0.74 -1.24
CA LEU A 142 -16.10 -1.69 -1.12
C LEU A 142 -16.07 -2.66 -2.29
N LEU A 143 -17.21 -3.25 -2.68
CA LEU A 143 -17.29 -4.16 -3.82
C LEU A 143 -16.91 -3.47 -5.12
N THR A 144 -17.40 -2.25 -5.36
CA THR A 144 -17.05 -1.46 -6.55
C THR A 144 -15.54 -1.22 -6.60
N THR A 145 -14.94 -0.85 -5.48
CA THR A 145 -13.49 -0.62 -5.39
C THR A 145 -12.72 -1.91 -5.65
N VAL A 146 -13.10 -3.02 -5.01
CA VAL A 146 -12.44 -4.32 -5.19
C VAL A 146 -12.54 -4.79 -6.64
N LEU A 147 -13.74 -4.78 -7.22
CA LEU A 147 -13.96 -5.23 -8.60
C LEU A 147 -13.23 -4.33 -9.61
N GLY A 148 -13.22 -3.03 -9.39
CA GLY A 148 -12.48 -2.09 -10.23
C GLY A 148 -10.98 -2.36 -10.22
N TRP A 149 -10.39 -2.50 -9.05
CA TRP A 149 -8.95 -2.80 -8.92
C TRP A 149 -8.58 -4.19 -9.43
N VAL A 150 -9.41 -5.20 -9.16
CA VAL A 150 -9.20 -6.56 -9.71
C VAL A 150 -9.18 -6.52 -11.24
N GLY A 151 -10.14 -5.80 -11.86
CA GLY A 151 -10.17 -5.65 -13.32
C GLY A 151 -8.92 -4.96 -13.87
N VAL A 152 -8.52 -3.84 -13.29
CA VAL A 152 -7.31 -3.10 -13.69
C VAL A 152 -6.06 -3.97 -13.57
N PHE A 153 -5.85 -4.61 -12.41
CA PHE A 153 -4.66 -5.43 -12.19
C PHE A 153 -4.67 -6.74 -12.99
N ALA A 154 -5.83 -7.31 -13.29
CA ALA A 154 -5.92 -8.45 -14.19
C ALA A 154 -5.40 -8.08 -15.59
N VAL A 155 -5.90 -6.98 -16.17
CA VAL A 155 -5.41 -6.49 -17.47
C VAL A 155 -3.91 -6.17 -17.40
N PHE A 156 -3.47 -5.45 -16.38
CA PHE A 156 -2.07 -5.05 -16.24
C PHE A 156 -1.11 -6.25 -16.15
N THR A 157 -1.51 -7.30 -15.40
CA THR A 157 -0.70 -8.51 -15.23
C THR A 157 -0.60 -9.34 -16.49
N TYR A 158 -1.68 -9.42 -17.26
CA TYR A 158 -1.74 -10.27 -18.46
C TYR A 158 -1.43 -9.51 -19.76
N LEU A 159 -1.18 -8.20 -19.70
CA LEU A 159 -0.92 -7.39 -20.89
C LEU A 159 0.31 -7.85 -21.66
N ALA A 160 1.44 -8.06 -20.97
CA ALA A 160 2.67 -8.51 -21.63
C ALA A 160 2.51 -9.92 -22.24
N PRO A 161 2.02 -10.95 -21.54
CA PRO A 161 1.70 -12.24 -22.15
C PRO A 161 0.71 -12.16 -23.33
N LEU A 162 -0.26 -11.26 -23.28
CA LEU A 162 -1.21 -11.05 -24.38
C LEU A 162 -0.51 -10.50 -25.60
N LEU A 163 0.32 -9.47 -25.44
CA LEU A 163 1.03 -8.83 -26.52
C LEU A 163 2.07 -9.77 -27.16
N THR A 164 2.83 -10.52 -26.37
CA THR A 164 3.88 -11.40 -26.90
C THR A 164 3.31 -12.71 -27.47
N LYS A 165 2.35 -13.35 -26.80
CA LYS A 165 1.87 -14.68 -27.21
C LYS A 165 0.70 -14.63 -28.18
N VAL A 166 -0.13 -13.59 -28.17
CA VAL A 166 -1.34 -13.50 -29.01
C VAL A 166 -1.11 -12.60 -30.22
N THR A 167 -0.49 -11.45 -30.02
CA THR A 167 -0.28 -10.47 -31.11
C THR A 167 1.09 -10.56 -31.77
N GLY A 168 2.02 -11.38 -31.22
CA GLY A 168 3.32 -11.62 -31.82
C GLY A 168 4.32 -10.45 -31.76
N PHE A 169 4.10 -9.49 -30.81
CA PHE A 169 5.13 -8.48 -30.56
C PHE A 169 6.37 -9.15 -29.96
N SER A 170 7.55 -8.72 -30.40
CA SER A 170 8.83 -9.14 -29.80
C SER A 170 9.02 -8.45 -28.45
N ASP A 171 9.71 -9.14 -27.54
CA ASP A 171 10.11 -8.61 -26.24
C ASP A 171 11.06 -7.41 -26.37
#